data_338d904ba148c8469eedf6a57ae829b2
#
_entry.id   338d904ba148c8469eedf6a57ae829b2
#
_cell.length_a   1.000
_cell.length_b   1.000
_cell.length_c   1.000
_cell.angle_alpha   90.00
_cell.angle_beta   90.00
_cell.angle_gamma   90.00
#
_symmetry.space_group_name_H-M   'P 1'
#
loop_
_entity.id
_entity.type
_entity.pdbx_description
1 polymer ?
#
loop_
_entity_poly.entity_id
_entity_poly.type
_entity_poly.pdbx_seq_one_letter_code
_entity_poly.pdbx_strand_id
1 'polypeptide(L)'
;MDEAVVPNSIRCRYCGQRNQVKTNGNAGGGNAVCGKCRLPLSDAPHKKFADLNKHDYVHPEDSRALAALRAIPGIDSALKKLLAVTGESAIRVSFMASAVKVTPKQCPDLHAKLQIACTTLGVDMPELYIQQNPIVNAFTGGVEKPIIVLHSALIERLTDEETLAVIAHEVGHIHAEHVLYLTAARLLEAIANLSVARLIPGSEIIKFLISAGISGALLAWARRAELSCDRAAMLVCQDEHVIGRTMMKLCGGTFASKIDYDLFLEQAKEFQKNYDEKALDRFWADMINAGLSHPFPIWRVAEILKWVEEGEYEEVMENN
;
A
#
# COMPACT_ATOMS: atom_id res chain seq x y z
N MET A 1 -35.38 -7.66 20.47
CA MET A 1 -36.18 -6.98 19.42
C MET A 1 -35.75 -7.60 18.11
N ASP A 2 -36.58 -8.47 17.55
CA ASP A 2 -36.29 -9.13 16.28
C ASP A 2 -36.19 -8.07 15.16
N GLU A 3 -34.98 -7.95 14.55
CA GLU A 3 -34.83 -7.12 13.37
C GLU A 3 -35.67 -7.74 12.24
N ALA A 4 -36.69 -7.05 11.81
CA ALA A 4 -37.54 -7.46 10.69
C ALA A 4 -36.63 -7.73 9.46
N VAL A 5 -36.64 -8.96 8.97
CA VAL A 5 -35.97 -9.35 7.74
C VAL A 5 -36.65 -8.61 6.59
N VAL A 6 -35.99 -7.58 6.05
CA VAL A 6 -36.48 -6.86 4.86
C VAL A 6 -36.13 -7.75 3.66
N PRO A 7 -37.14 -8.26 2.92
CA PRO A 7 -36.85 -9.06 1.72
C PRO A 7 -36.04 -8.25 0.74
N ASN A 8 -34.98 -8.86 0.15
CA ASN A 8 -34.02 -8.28 -0.80
C ASN A 8 -32.97 -7.30 -0.22
N SER A 9 -32.58 -7.44 1.04
CA SER A 9 -31.44 -6.69 1.58
C SER A 9 -30.18 -7.55 1.64
N ILE A 10 -29.07 -7.04 1.11
CA ILE A 10 -27.73 -7.65 1.21
C ILE A 10 -26.90 -6.82 2.19
N ARG A 11 -26.24 -7.49 3.12
CA ARG A 11 -25.25 -6.87 4.01
C ARG A 11 -23.89 -6.86 3.31
N CYS A 12 -23.29 -5.68 3.16
CA CYS A 12 -21.97 -5.57 2.56
C CYS A 12 -20.93 -6.34 3.40
N ARG A 13 -20.23 -7.30 2.79
CA ARG A 13 -19.22 -8.12 3.46
C ARG A 13 -18.04 -7.31 4.01
N TYR A 14 -17.73 -6.18 3.39
CA TYR A 14 -16.62 -5.30 3.79
C TYR A 14 -16.98 -4.36 4.95
N CYS A 15 -18.01 -3.53 4.79
CA CYS A 15 -18.32 -2.46 5.76
C CYS A 15 -19.55 -2.72 6.63
N GLY A 16 -20.26 -3.82 6.43
CA GLY A 16 -21.44 -4.21 7.20
C GLY A 16 -22.72 -3.43 6.88
N GLN A 17 -22.69 -2.46 5.94
CA GLN A 17 -23.88 -1.68 5.55
C GLN A 17 -24.95 -2.58 4.96
N ARG A 18 -26.21 -2.44 5.41
CA ARG A 18 -27.36 -3.06 4.74
C ARG A 18 -27.73 -2.25 3.50
N ASN A 19 -27.91 -2.95 2.39
CA ASN A 19 -28.26 -2.38 1.09
C ASN A 19 -29.52 -3.03 0.56
N GLN A 20 -30.46 -2.24 0.08
CA GLN A 20 -31.63 -2.75 -0.64
C GLN A 20 -31.25 -3.02 -2.10
N VAL A 21 -31.39 -4.25 -2.55
CA VAL A 21 -31.09 -4.64 -3.92
C VAL A 21 -32.40 -4.89 -4.66
N LYS A 22 -32.60 -4.19 -5.78
CA LYS A 22 -33.76 -4.47 -6.67
C LYS A 22 -33.44 -5.74 -7.43
N THR A 23 -34.17 -6.80 -7.16
CA THR A 23 -34.10 -8.03 -7.95
C THR A 23 -34.94 -7.84 -9.23
N ASN A 24 -34.31 -7.43 -10.31
CA ASN A 24 -34.91 -7.57 -11.64
C ASN A 24 -34.70 -9.02 -12.06
N GLY A 25 -35.63 -9.92 -11.71
CA GLY A 25 -35.90 -11.21 -12.33
C GLY A 25 -34.78 -12.21 -12.70
N ASN A 26 -33.52 -11.83 -12.69
CA ASN A 26 -32.37 -12.71 -12.89
C ASN A 26 -31.62 -12.86 -11.57
N ALA A 27 -31.56 -14.08 -11.06
CA ALA A 27 -30.81 -14.49 -9.89
C ALA A 27 -29.29 -14.50 -10.17
N GLY A 28 -28.73 -13.34 -10.42
CA GLY A 28 -27.30 -13.10 -10.54
C GLY A 28 -27.08 -11.62 -10.27
N GLY A 29 -26.63 -11.28 -9.05
CA GLY A 29 -26.41 -9.90 -8.62
C GLY A 29 -25.26 -9.23 -9.36
N GLY A 30 -25.31 -9.17 -10.68
CA GLY A 30 -24.33 -8.49 -11.51
C GLY A 30 -24.35 -6.99 -11.21
N ASN A 31 -23.22 -6.44 -10.77
CA ASN A 31 -22.91 -5.02 -10.62
C ASN A 31 -23.61 -4.22 -9.51
N ALA A 32 -24.23 -4.84 -8.51
CA ALA A 32 -24.71 -4.10 -7.34
C ALA A 32 -23.54 -3.70 -6.43
N VAL A 33 -23.43 -2.42 -6.11
CA VAL A 33 -22.42 -1.89 -5.20
C VAL A 33 -23.00 -1.38 -3.90
N CYS A 34 -22.21 -1.40 -2.84
CA CYS A 34 -22.58 -0.88 -1.54
C CYS A 34 -22.75 0.64 -1.57
N GLY A 35 -23.88 1.15 -1.06
CA GLY A 35 -24.13 2.59 -1.02
C GLY A 35 -23.17 3.38 -0.12
N LYS A 36 -22.45 2.71 0.81
CA LYS A 36 -21.49 3.35 1.71
C LYS A 36 -20.05 3.31 1.19
N CYS A 37 -19.53 2.11 0.87
CA CYS A 37 -18.11 1.95 0.49
C CYS A 37 -17.90 1.76 -1.01
N ARG A 38 -18.98 1.65 -1.78
CA ARG A 38 -19.01 1.45 -3.23
C ARG A 38 -18.45 0.11 -3.72
N LEU A 39 -17.96 -0.75 -2.82
CA LEU A 39 -17.46 -2.07 -3.17
C LEU A 39 -18.61 -3.00 -3.61
N PRO A 40 -18.32 -4.01 -4.44
CA PRO A 40 -19.30 -4.97 -4.91
C PRO A 40 -20.03 -5.67 -3.76
N LEU A 41 -21.34 -5.87 -3.91
CA LEU A 41 -22.15 -6.66 -3.00
C LEU A 41 -22.04 -8.14 -3.38
N SER A 42 -21.61 -8.95 -2.43
CA SER A 42 -21.47 -10.40 -2.55
C SER A 42 -21.86 -11.06 -1.25
N ASP A 43 -22.38 -12.29 -1.34
CA ASP A 43 -22.66 -13.14 -0.19
C ASP A 43 -21.43 -13.90 0.31
N ALA A 44 -20.29 -13.84 -0.42
CA ALA A 44 -19.04 -14.45 0.00
C ALA A 44 -18.55 -13.81 1.31
N PRO A 45 -18.06 -14.59 2.29
CA PRO A 45 -17.54 -14.06 3.54
C PRO A 45 -16.29 -13.19 3.26
N HIS A 46 -16.09 -12.20 4.13
CA HIS A 46 -14.87 -11.40 4.16
C HIS A 46 -14.27 -11.51 5.55
N LYS A 47 -13.09 -12.09 5.65
CA LYS A 47 -12.41 -12.31 6.91
C LYS A 47 -11.87 -11.00 7.48
N LYS A 48 -12.02 -10.83 8.78
CA LYS A 48 -11.33 -9.81 9.58
C LYS A 48 -10.44 -10.55 10.55
N PHE A 49 -9.23 -10.11 10.70
CA PHE A 49 -8.27 -10.72 11.58
C PHE A 49 -8.42 -10.14 12.99
N ALA A 50 -8.49 -10.99 14.00
CA ALA A 50 -8.64 -10.56 15.39
C ALA A 50 -7.28 -10.11 15.96
N ASP A 51 -6.21 -10.82 15.65
CA ASP A 51 -4.89 -10.66 16.24
C ASP A 51 -3.77 -10.81 15.18
N LEU A 52 -3.97 -10.31 13.96
CA LEU A 52 -2.97 -10.40 12.88
C LEU A 52 -1.66 -9.76 13.32
N ASN A 53 -0.60 -10.54 13.37
CA ASN A 53 0.74 -10.05 13.60
C ASN A 53 1.43 -9.76 12.27
N LYS A 54 2.20 -8.68 12.20
CA LYS A 54 2.98 -8.37 10.99
C LYS A 54 3.90 -9.52 10.55
N HIS A 55 4.42 -10.33 11.48
CA HIS A 55 5.27 -11.47 11.17
C HIS A 55 4.57 -12.59 10.44
N ASP A 56 3.24 -12.62 10.42
CA ASP A 56 2.45 -13.65 9.76
C ASP A 56 2.48 -13.48 8.23
N TYR A 57 2.70 -12.25 7.73
CA TYR A 57 2.65 -11.96 6.29
C TYR A 57 3.84 -11.17 5.74
N VAL A 58 4.64 -10.49 6.58
CA VAL A 58 5.75 -9.67 6.10
C VAL A 58 6.73 -10.49 5.27
N HIS A 59 7.09 -9.97 4.11
CA HIS A 59 7.97 -10.66 3.17
C HIS A 59 9.36 -10.90 3.76
N PRO A 60 9.97 -12.08 3.59
CA PRO A 60 11.28 -12.40 4.18
C PRO A 60 12.40 -11.43 3.77
N GLU A 61 12.38 -10.93 2.54
CA GLU A 61 13.36 -9.93 2.05
C GLU A 61 13.26 -8.61 2.82
N ASP A 62 12.04 -8.14 3.11
CA ASP A 62 11.80 -6.95 3.92
C ASP A 62 12.31 -7.16 5.34
N SER A 63 11.89 -8.24 6.00
CA SER A 63 12.31 -8.56 7.36
C SER A 63 13.83 -8.59 7.50
N ARG A 64 14.55 -9.24 6.57
CA ARG A 64 16.00 -9.32 6.56
C ARG A 64 16.67 -7.96 6.39
N ALA A 65 16.18 -7.17 5.42
CA ALA A 65 16.74 -5.86 5.14
C ALA A 65 16.48 -4.86 6.28
N LEU A 66 15.29 -4.88 6.89
CA LEU A 66 14.98 -4.04 8.05
C LEU A 66 15.80 -4.44 9.28
N ALA A 67 15.97 -5.74 9.53
CA ALA A 67 16.82 -6.22 10.61
C ALA A 67 18.27 -5.77 10.45
N ALA A 68 18.81 -5.80 9.22
CA ALA A 68 20.16 -5.30 8.93
C ALA A 68 20.29 -3.78 9.18
N LEU A 69 19.29 -2.99 8.83
CA LEU A 69 19.26 -1.56 9.15
C LEU A 69 19.20 -1.32 10.67
N ARG A 70 18.34 -2.03 11.38
CA ARG A 70 18.19 -1.91 12.85
C ARG A 70 19.44 -2.35 13.61
N ALA A 71 20.27 -3.21 13.02
CA ALA A 71 21.54 -3.61 13.59
C ALA A 71 22.61 -2.50 13.59
N ILE A 72 22.42 -1.43 12.83
CA ILE A 72 23.33 -0.26 12.82
C ILE A 72 23.16 0.48 14.16
N PRO A 73 24.22 0.60 14.99
CA PRO A 73 24.12 1.23 16.29
C PRO A 73 23.59 2.69 16.21
N GLY A 74 22.51 2.97 16.95
CA GLY A 74 21.94 4.32 17.05
C GLY A 74 21.14 4.78 15.85
N ILE A 75 20.85 3.92 14.86
CA ILE A 75 20.13 4.29 13.64
C ILE A 75 18.75 4.89 13.95
N ASP A 76 17.95 4.27 14.80
CA ASP A 76 16.61 4.78 15.17
C ASP A 76 16.67 6.19 15.76
N SER A 77 17.63 6.42 16.64
CA SER A 77 17.84 7.74 17.25
C SER A 77 18.27 8.77 16.21
N ALA A 78 19.13 8.39 15.26
CA ALA A 78 19.57 9.25 14.18
C ALA A 78 18.43 9.63 13.25
N LEU A 79 17.57 8.63 12.86
CA LEU A 79 16.40 8.88 12.02
C LEU A 79 15.35 9.73 12.73
N LYS A 80 15.04 9.46 14.00
CA LYS A 80 14.15 10.31 14.81
C LYS A 80 14.66 11.73 14.92
N LYS A 81 15.97 11.92 15.14
CA LYS A 81 16.60 13.24 15.18
C LYS A 81 16.52 13.96 13.83
N LEU A 82 16.72 13.23 12.72
CA LEU A 82 16.53 13.77 11.37
C LEU A 82 15.12 14.33 11.21
N LEU A 83 14.09 13.54 11.55
CA LEU A 83 12.68 13.96 11.42
C LEU A 83 12.33 15.13 12.34
N ALA A 84 12.85 15.15 13.56
CA ALA A 84 12.64 16.25 14.49
C ALA A 84 13.23 17.59 13.98
N VAL A 85 14.42 17.54 13.36
CA VAL A 85 15.11 18.73 12.83
C VAL A 85 14.45 19.23 11.53
N THR A 86 14.01 18.32 10.67
CA THR A 86 13.37 18.67 9.39
C THR A 86 11.89 19.00 9.51
N GLY A 87 11.29 18.73 10.68
CA GLY A 87 9.94 19.13 11.03
C GLY A 87 8.86 18.22 10.42
N GLU A 88 8.60 17.09 11.04
CA GLU A 88 7.43 16.24 10.71
C GLU A 88 6.14 17.05 10.69
N SER A 89 6.00 18.01 11.62
CA SER A 89 4.88 18.96 11.64
C SER A 89 4.80 19.83 10.39
N ALA A 90 5.92 20.21 9.78
CA ALA A 90 5.91 21.00 8.54
C ALA A 90 5.36 20.19 7.35
N ILE A 91 5.70 18.91 7.26
CA ILE A 91 5.13 17.98 6.27
C ILE A 91 3.62 17.91 6.44
N ARG A 92 3.14 17.69 7.65
CA ARG A 92 1.72 17.64 7.99
C ARG A 92 1.00 18.95 7.66
N VAL A 93 1.54 20.09 8.05
CA VAL A 93 0.98 21.41 7.74
C VAL A 93 0.91 21.65 6.24
N SER A 94 1.92 21.21 5.48
CA SER A 94 1.91 21.31 4.03
C SER A 94 0.72 20.56 3.42
N PHE A 95 0.45 19.30 3.84
CA PHE A 95 -0.71 18.55 3.36
C PHE A 95 -2.04 19.14 3.83
N MET A 96 -2.13 19.61 5.06
CA MET A 96 -3.32 20.30 5.56
C MET A 96 -3.65 21.56 4.75
N ALA A 97 -2.63 22.24 4.22
CA ALA A 97 -2.79 23.45 3.44
C ALA A 97 -3.02 23.22 1.93
N SER A 98 -2.55 22.09 1.39
CA SER A 98 -2.53 21.83 -0.06
C SER A 98 -3.34 20.61 -0.51
N ALA A 99 -3.95 19.86 0.40
CA ALA A 99 -4.70 18.66 0.12
C ALA A 99 -6.05 18.63 0.86
N VAL A 100 -6.98 17.85 0.35
CA VAL A 100 -8.34 17.71 0.90
C VAL A 100 -8.36 16.55 1.89
N LYS A 101 -8.71 16.81 3.15
CA LYS A 101 -8.85 15.77 4.16
C LYS A 101 -10.10 14.92 3.92
N VAL A 102 -9.94 13.61 3.89
CA VAL A 102 -11.05 12.64 3.81
C VAL A 102 -11.67 12.47 5.19
N THR A 103 -12.99 12.55 5.26
CA THR A 103 -13.76 12.41 6.50
C THR A 103 -15.06 11.65 6.21
N PRO A 104 -15.82 11.20 7.23
CA PRO A 104 -17.14 10.58 6.99
C PRO A 104 -18.15 11.48 6.24
N LYS A 105 -17.94 12.81 6.25
CA LYS A 105 -18.78 13.77 5.55
C LYS A 105 -18.22 14.23 4.21
N GLN A 106 -16.90 14.05 4.01
CA GLN A 106 -16.16 14.47 2.82
C GLN A 106 -15.45 13.27 2.24
N CYS A 107 -15.87 12.80 1.07
CA CYS A 107 -15.45 11.55 0.42
C CYS A 107 -15.75 10.32 1.31
N PRO A 108 -17.04 10.08 1.69
CA PRO A 108 -17.41 9.03 2.63
C PRO A 108 -17.05 7.61 2.15
N ASP A 109 -16.98 7.39 0.85
CA ASP A 109 -16.57 6.13 0.23
C ASP A 109 -15.08 5.83 0.44
N LEU A 110 -14.20 6.82 0.30
CA LEU A 110 -12.76 6.68 0.60
C LEU A 110 -12.54 6.50 2.11
N HIS A 111 -13.28 7.25 2.93
CA HIS A 111 -13.23 7.06 4.38
C HIS A 111 -13.65 5.64 4.77
N ALA A 112 -14.69 5.09 4.14
CA ALA A 112 -15.14 3.73 4.40
C ALA A 112 -14.10 2.68 3.96
N LYS A 113 -13.40 2.88 2.84
CA LYS A 113 -12.30 2.01 2.40
C LYS A 113 -11.13 2.02 3.38
N LEU A 114 -10.74 3.21 3.86
CA LEU A 114 -9.72 3.32 4.91
C LEU A 114 -10.15 2.57 6.19
N GLN A 115 -11.41 2.74 6.62
CA GLN A 115 -11.94 2.04 7.77
C GLN A 115 -11.91 0.51 7.59
N ILE A 116 -12.21 0.02 6.38
CA ILE A 116 -12.15 -1.42 6.05
C ILE A 116 -10.70 -1.90 6.20
N ALA A 117 -9.74 -1.23 5.56
CA ALA A 117 -8.33 -1.62 5.61
C ALA A 117 -7.80 -1.63 7.06
N CYS A 118 -8.05 -0.56 7.82
CA CYS A 118 -7.62 -0.45 9.20
C CYS A 118 -8.27 -1.50 10.12
N THR A 119 -9.57 -1.77 9.95
CA THR A 119 -10.27 -2.78 10.76
C THR A 119 -9.80 -4.20 10.43
N THR A 120 -9.46 -4.46 9.16
CA THR A 120 -8.98 -5.78 8.72
C THR A 120 -7.58 -6.06 9.24
N LEU A 121 -6.68 -5.05 9.24
CA LEU A 121 -5.30 -5.19 9.68
C LEU A 121 -5.06 -4.84 11.16
N GLY A 122 -6.09 -4.44 11.91
CA GLY A 122 -5.93 -4.09 13.32
C GLY A 122 -5.15 -2.79 13.57
N VAL A 123 -5.22 -1.80 12.67
CA VAL A 123 -4.48 -0.53 12.74
C VAL A 123 -5.41 0.60 13.16
N ASP A 124 -4.92 1.50 14.03
CA ASP A 124 -5.59 2.76 14.30
C ASP A 124 -5.70 3.61 13.03
N MET A 125 -6.85 4.26 12.83
CA MET A 125 -7.11 5.03 11.61
C MET A 125 -6.16 6.22 11.47
N PRO A 126 -5.29 6.25 10.44
CA PRO A 126 -4.49 7.42 10.10
C PRO A 126 -5.37 8.51 9.47
N GLU A 127 -4.80 9.71 9.30
CA GLU A 127 -5.44 10.72 8.47
C GLU A 127 -5.23 10.40 6.99
N LEU A 128 -6.30 10.56 6.18
CA LEU A 128 -6.29 10.36 4.73
C LEU A 128 -6.51 11.69 4.03
N TYR A 129 -5.69 11.97 3.03
CA TYR A 129 -5.77 13.19 2.21
C TYR A 129 -5.82 12.84 0.72
N ILE A 130 -6.50 13.69 -0.06
CA ILE A 130 -6.46 13.69 -1.51
C ILE A 130 -5.69 14.91 -1.96
N GLN A 131 -4.63 14.72 -2.74
CA GLN A 131 -3.85 15.79 -3.34
C GLN A 131 -4.06 15.82 -4.85
N GLN A 132 -4.34 17.01 -5.40
CA GLN A 132 -4.39 17.16 -6.84
C GLN A 132 -2.99 16.98 -7.43
N ASN A 133 -2.80 15.88 -8.18
CA ASN A 133 -1.54 15.56 -8.83
C ASN A 133 -1.80 14.67 -10.06
N PRO A 134 -1.20 14.96 -11.23
CA PRO A 134 -1.36 14.16 -12.43
C PRO A 134 -0.57 12.83 -12.42
N ILE A 135 0.31 12.66 -11.45
CA ILE A 135 1.08 11.42 -11.28
C ILE A 135 0.22 10.42 -10.50
N VAL A 136 0.07 9.21 -11.05
CA VAL A 136 -0.62 8.11 -10.37
C VAL A 136 0.24 7.60 -9.24
N ASN A 137 -0.08 8.00 -8.02
CA ASN A 137 0.70 7.63 -6.83
C ASN A 137 -0.14 7.74 -5.55
N ALA A 138 0.32 7.06 -4.51
CA ALA A 138 -0.09 7.21 -3.12
C ALA A 138 1.16 7.10 -2.24
N PHE A 139 1.08 7.55 -1.00
CA PHE A 139 2.16 7.35 -0.04
C PHE A 139 1.72 7.53 1.40
N THR A 140 2.44 6.88 2.30
CA THR A 140 2.32 6.98 3.76
C THR A 140 3.53 7.71 4.31
N GLY A 141 3.33 8.59 5.29
CA GLY A 141 4.41 9.30 5.99
C GLY A 141 3.96 9.82 7.36
N GLY A 142 4.91 10.35 8.13
CA GLY A 142 4.67 10.85 9.49
C GLY A 142 4.73 9.71 10.54
N VAL A 143 5.54 9.87 11.58
CA VAL A 143 5.84 8.83 12.58
C VAL A 143 4.88 8.87 13.75
N GLU A 144 4.70 10.06 14.36
CA GLU A 144 3.83 10.21 15.53
C GLU A 144 2.34 10.11 15.18
N LYS A 145 1.97 10.65 14.03
CA LYS A 145 0.59 10.62 13.49
C LYS A 145 0.67 10.31 12.01
N PRO A 146 0.64 9.05 11.62
CA PRO A 146 0.71 8.67 10.22
C PRO A 146 -0.38 9.32 9.38
N ILE A 147 0.01 9.75 8.18
CA ILE A 147 -0.89 10.27 7.16
C ILE A 147 -0.76 9.42 5.90
N ILE A 148 -1.86 9.24 5.20
CA ILE A 148 -1.89 8.64 3.87
C ILE A 148 -2.34 9.72 2.89
N VAL A 149 -1.66 9.83 1.76
CA VAL A 149 -2.00 10.78 0.69
C VAL A 149 -2.26 10.01 -0.59
N LEU A 150 -3.43 10.22 -1.19
CA LEU A 150 -3.77 9.70 -2.52
C LEU A 150 -3.71 10.85 -3.53
N HIS A 151 -3.04 10.63 -4.65
CA HIS A 151 -3.11 11.56 -5.76
C HIS A 151 -4.43 11.42 -6.52
N SER A 152 -5.00 12.53 -6.98
CA SER A 152 -6.29 12.53 -7.72
C SER A 152 -6.25 11.63 -8.95
N ALA A 153 -5.14 11.63 -9.70
CA ALA A 153 -4.98 10.79 -10.88
C ALA A 153 -5.04 9.28 -10.58
N LEU A 154 -4.68 8.85 -9.37
CA LEU A 154 -4.82 7.46 -8.94
C LEU A 154 -6.30 7.10 -8.76
N ILE A 155 -7.05 7.93 -8.04
CA ILE A 155 -8.48 7.70 -7.75
C ILE A 155 -9.29 7.71 -9.06
N GLU A 156 -8.93 8.58 -10.01
CA GLU A 156 -9.58 8.68 -11.32
C GLU A 156 -9.39 7.44 -12.20
N ARG A 157 -8.28 6.72 -12.03
CA ARG A 157 -7.92 5.54 -12.87
C ARG A 157 -8.36 4.22 -12.30
N LEU A 158 -8.42 4.12 -10.98
CA LEU A 158 -8.69 2.87 -10.30
C LEU A 158 -10.19 2.69 -10.04
N THR A 159 -10.64 1.45 -10.05
CA THR A 159 -11.96 1.09 -9.54
C THR A 159 -12.01 1.26 -8.03
N ASP A 160 -13.20 1.13 -7.45
CA ASP A 160 -13.39 1.19 -6.01
C ASP A 160 -12.62 0.07 -5.27
N GLU A 161 -12.55 -1.14 -5.85
CA GLU A 161 -11.79 -2.26 -5.29
C GLU A 161 -10.27 -2.04 -5.39
N GLU A 162 -9.80 -1.59 -6.55
CA GLU A 162 -8.39 -1.26 -6.75
C GLU A 162 -7.94 -0.08 -5.88
N THR A 163 -8.82 0.89 -5.64
CA THR A 163 -8.58 1.98 -4.69
C THR A 163 -8.49 1.46 -3.26
N LEU A 164 -9.32 0.46 -2.88
CA LEU A 164 -9.18 -0.23 -1.59
C LEU A 164 -7.84 -0.93 -1.50
N ALA A 165 -7.38 -1.61 -2.56
CA ALA A 165 -6.07 -2.28 -2.58
C ALA A 165 -4.92 -1.30 -2.31
N VAL A 166 -4.93 -0.11 -2.93
CA VAL A 166 -3.90 0.90 -2.68
C VAL A 166 -3.99 1.46 -1.26
N ILE A 167 -5.19 1.77 -0.76
CA ILE A 167 -5.35 2.23 0.63
C ILE A 167 -4.86 1.15 1.62
N ALA A 168 -5.16 -0.11 1.36
CA ALA A 168 -4.72 -1.23 2.18
C ALA A 168 -3.20 -1.41 2.15
N HIS A 169 -2.57 -1.23 0.99
CA HIS A 169 -1.12 -1.20 0.84
C HIS A 169 -0.49 -0.10 1.72
N GLU A 170 -1.03 1.11 1.68
CA GLU A 170 -0.54 2.22 2.51
C GLU A 170 -0.76 1.99 4.02
N VAL A 171 -1.88 1.35 4.41
CA VAL A 171 -2.10 0.90 5.80
C VAL A 171 -1.13 -0.22 6.17
N GLY A 172 -0.75 -1.07 5.22
CA GLY A 172 0.29 -2.08 5.39
C GLY A 172 1.63 -1.52 5.86
N HIS A 173 2.05 -0.36 5.34
CA HIS A 173 3.26 0.34 5.81
C HIS A 173 3.16 0.74 7.29
N ILE A 174 1.97 1.08 7.77
CA ILE A 174 1.75 1.42 9.18
C ILE A 174 1.81 0.16 10.04
N HIS A 175 1.08 -0.90 9.65
CA HIS A 175 1.02 -2.15 10.37
C HIS A 175 2.38 -2.85 10.47
N ALA A 176 3.16 -2.84 9.38
CA ALA A 176 4.50 -3.42 9.34
C ALA A 176 5.59 -2.53 9.99
N GLU A 177 5.21 -1.39 10.60
CA GLU A 177 6.13 -0.43 11.27
C GLU A 177 7.19 0.18 10.33
N HIS A 178 6.88 0.38 9.08
CA HIS A 178 7.80 0.93 8.09
C HIS A 178 7.96 2.45 8.19
N VAL A 179 7.01 3.16 8.84
CA VAL A 179 6.80 4.59 8.68
C VAL A 179 8.03 5.43 9.02
N LEU A 180 8.76 5.11 10.11
CA LEU A 180 9.99 5.82 10.50
C LEU A 180 11.04 5.79 9.40
N TYR A 181 11.37 4.58 8.96
CA TYR A 181 12.43 4.33 7.98
C TYR A 181 12.06 4.85 6.59
N LEU A 182 10.78 4.66 6.20
CA LEU A 182 10.26 5.11 4.91
C LEU A 182 10.21 6.64 4.81
N THR A 183 9.74 7.32 5.88
CA THR A 183 9.72 8.79 5.93
C THR A 183 11.13 9.36 5.87
N ALA A 184 12.08 8.74 6.59
CA ALA A 184 13.48 9.14 6.54
C ALA A 184 14.12 8.91 5.16
N ALA A 185 13.84 7.76 4.51
CA ALA A 185 14.33 7.45 3.16
C ALA A 185 13.88 8.50 2.14
N ARG A 186 12.58 8.79 2.10
CA ARG A 186 11.99 9.79 1.20
C ARG A 186 12.50 11.20 1.46
N LEU A 187 12.67 11.54 2.73
CA LEU A 187 13.21 12.85 3.11
C LEU A 187 14.67 13.01 2.66
N LEU A 188 15.51 12.00 2.89
CA LEU A 188 16.91 12.02 2.45
C LEU A 188 17.01 12.09 0.93
N GLU A 189 16.17 11.37 0.20
CA GLU A 189 16.07 11.43 -1.26
C GLU A 189 15.67 12.84 -1.73
N ALA A 190 14.63 13.42 -1.14
CA ALA A 190 14.18 14.78 -1.47
C ALA A 190 15.29 15.81 -1.22
N ILE A 191 15.99 15.71 -0.09
CA ILE A 191 17.10 16.62 0.26
C ILE A 191 18.29 16.43 -0.69
N ALA A 192 18.63 15.20 -1.05
CA ALA A 192 19.73 14.93 -1.99
C ALA A 192 19.50 15.58 -3.36
N ASN A 193 18.23 15.67 -3.78
CA ASN A 193 17.83 16.31 -5.04
C ASN A 193 17.74 17.84 -4.96
N LEU A 194 17.83 18.43 -3.76
CA LEU A 194 17.76 19.87 -3.56
C LEU A 194 19.17 20.45 -3.35
N SER A 195 19.55 21.47 -4.16
CA SER A 195 20.79 22.20 -4.00
C SER A 195 20.89 22.98 -2.66
N VAL A 196 19.82 22.98 -1.87
CA VAL A 196 19.69 23.71 -0.60
C VAL A 196 19.97 22.86 0.65
N ALA A 197 20.42 21.62 0.49
CA ALA A 197 20.72 20.72 1.62
C ALA A 197 21.63 21.36 2.70
N ARG A 198 22.52 22.27 2.29
CA ARG A 198 23.43 23.00 3.20
C ARG A 198 22.75 24.06 4.07
N LEU A 199 21.53 24.48 3.71
CA LEU A 199 20.77 25.53 4.42
C LEU A 199 19.81 24.96 5.47
N ILE A 200 19.67 23.62 5.52
CA ILE A 200 18.75 22.96 6.45
C ILE A 200 19.41 22.89 7.83
N PRO A 201 18.74 23.35 8.92
CA PRO A 201 19.21 23.13 10.29
C PRO A 201 19.47 21.64 10.54
N GLY A 202 20.60 21.29 11.17
CA GLY A 202 20.96 19.89 11.40
C GLY A 202 21.58 19.18 10.18
N SER A 203 22.06 19.92 9.17
CA SER A 203 22.71 19.39 7.97
C SER A 203 23.83 18.39 8.26
N GLU A 204 24.44 18.40 9.46
CA GLU A 204 25.50 17.46 9.86
C GLU A 204 24.97 16.02 9.95
N ILE A 205 23.74 15.82 10.49
CA ILE A 205 23.15 14.48 10.54
C ILE A 205 22.80 13.98 9.13
N ILE A 206 22.32 14.88 8.27
CA ILE A 206 22.02 14.57 6.86
C ILE A 206 23.29 14.13 6.12
N LYS A 207 24.37 14.90 6.27
CA LYS A 207 25.67 14.59 5.68
C LYS A 207 26.20 13.24 6.18
N PHE A 208 26.08 12.97 7.48
CA PHE A 208 26.46 11.70 8.07
C PHE A 208 25.69 10.54 7.46
N LEU A 209 24.36 10.61 7.41
CA LEU A 209 23.51 9.54 6.87
C LEU A 209 23.78 9.27 5.38
N ILE A 210 24.06 10.32 4.59
CA ILE A 210 24.40 10.19 3.18
C ILE A 210 25.82 9.60 3.02
N SER A 211 26.82 10.15 3.73
CA SER A 211 28.22 9.72 3.59
C SER A 211 28.47 8.32 4.11
N ALA A 212 27.70 7.86 5.11
CA ALA A 212 27.73 6.49 5.61
C ALA A 212 26.97 5.48 4.73
N GLY A 213 26.41 5.91 3.60
CA GLY A 213 25.65 5.05 2.69
C GLY A 213 24.27 4.62 3.21
N ILE A 214 23.82 5.18 4.36
CA ILE A 214 22.57 4.79 5.01
C ILE A 214 21.36 5.15 4.12
N SER A 215 21.42 6.28 3.40
CA SER A 215 20.37 6.66 2.47
C SER A 215 20.14 5.60 1.37
N GLY A 216 21.21 5.07 0.80
CA GLY A 216 21.13 3.98 -0.19
C GLY A 216 20.56 2.69 0.40
N ALA A 217 20.99 2.33 1.62
CA ALA A 217 20.49 1.16 2.32
C ALA A 217 18.99 1.29 2.68
N LEU A 218 18.53 2.48 3.11
CA LEU A 218 17.13 2.78 3.37
C LEU A 218 16.27 2.66 2.10
N LEU A 219 16.73 3.21 0.98
CA LEU A 219 16.03 3.10 -0.30
C LEU A 219 15.99 1.66 -0.81
N ALA A 220 17.08 0.90 -0.62
CA ALA A 220 17.12 -0.51 -0.97
C ALA A 220 16.15 -1.35 -0.13
N TRP A 221 16.03 -1.06 1.16
CA TRP A 221 15.04 -1.67 2.02
C TRP A 221 13.62 -1.23 1.65
N ALA A 222 13.36 0.06 1.43
CA ALA A 222 12.02 0.58 1.11
C ALA A 222 11.38 -0.17 -0.08
N ARG A 223 12.18 -0.54 -1.09
CA ARG A 223 11.68 -1.34 -2.23
C ARG A 223 11.24 -2.76 -1.82
N ARG A 224 11.89 -3.37 -0.83
CA ARG A 224 11.50 -4.69 -0.31
C ARG A 224 10.27 -4.61 0.60
N ALA A 225 10.11 -3.50 1.31
CA ALA A 225 8.94 -3.20 2.13
C ALA A 225 7.63 -3.17 1.31
N GLU A 226 7.71 -2.80 0.01
CA GLU A 226 6.56 -2.83 -0.89
C GLU A 226 5.94 -4.22 -1.02
N LEU A 227 6.77 -5.28 -1.04
CA LEU A 227 6.29 -6.68 -1.12
C LEU A 227 5.43 -7.06 0.10
N SER A 228 5.82 -6.61 1.28
CA SER A 228 5.02 -6.80 2.49
C SER A 228 3.68 -6.06 2.42
N CYS A 229 3.69 -4.85 1.88
CA CYS A 229 2.48 -4.05 1.77
C CYS A 229 1.52 -4.58 0.70
N ASP A 230 2.03 -5.24 -0.35
CA ASP A 230 1.19 -5.97 -1.31
C ASP A 230 0.52 -7.19 -0.66
N ARG A 231 1.22 -7.92 0.21
CA ARG A 231 0.64 -9.00 1.01
C ARG A 231 -0.44 -8.45 1.96
N ALA A 232 -0.21 -7.31 2.60
CA ALA A 232 -1.24 -6.63 3.41
C ALA A 232 -2.47 -6.23 2.58
N ALA A 233 -2.27 -5.69 1.37
CA ALA A 233 -3.35 -5.37 0.45
C ALA A 233 -4.15 -6.62 0.03
N MET A 234 -3.47 -7.74 -0.22
CA MET A 234 -4.10 -9.02 -0.54
C MET A 234 -4.96 -9.53 0.63
N LEU A 235 -4.47 -9.42 1.88
CA LEU A 235 -5.24 -9.79 3.09
C LEU A 235 -6.50 -8.93 3.26
N VAL A 236 -6.46 -7.66 2.86
CA VAL A 236 -7.63 -6.78 2.91
C VAL A 236 -8.59 -7.01 1.76
N CYS A 237 -8.11 -7.17 0.54
CA CYS A 237 -8.96 -7.37 -0.63
C CYS A 237 -9.53 -8.80 -0.73
N GLN A 238 -8.74 -9.81 -0.32
CA GLN A 238 -9.05 -11.23 -0.42
C GLN A 238 -9.44 -11.64 -1.84
N ASP A 239 -8.78 -11.03 -2.82
CA ASP A 239 -8.98 -11.26 -4.24
C ASP A 239 -7.68 -10.90 -5.01
N GLU A 240 -6.96 -11.92 -5.48
CA GLU A 240 -5.71 -11.76 -6.22
C GLU A 240 -5.88 -11.00 -7.54
N HIS A 241 -7.06 -11.14 -8.16
CA HIS A 241 -7.36 -10.43 -9.40
C HIS A 241 -7.46 -8.91 -9.19
N VAL A 242 -7.91 -8.47 -8.01
CA VAL A 242 -7.92 -7.03 -7.67
C VAL A 242 -6.48 -6.51 -7.61
N ILE A 243 -5.59 -7.25 -6.94
CA ILE A 243 -4.17 -6.87 -6.84
C ILE A 243 -3.51 -6.86 -8.22
N GLY A 244 -3.68 -7.94 -8.99
CA GLY A 244 -3.11 -8.07 -10.34
C GLY A 244 -3.58 -6.96 -11.29
N ARG A 245 -4.89 -6.67 -11.34
CA ARG A 245 -5.45 -5.58 -12.15
C ARG A 245 -4.96 -4.19 -11.69
N THR A 246 -4.80 -3.98 -10.38
CA THR A 246 -4.21 -2.75 -9.85
C THR A 246 -2.81 -2.56 -10.42
N MET A 247 -1.96 -3.57 -10.33
CA MET A 247 -0.58 -3.51 -10.85
C MET A 247 -0.55 -3.36 -12.38
N MET A 248 -1.42 -4.05 -13.10
CA MET A 248 -1.56 -3.89 -14.56
C MET A 248 -1.89 -2.45 -14.95
N LYS A 249 -2.78 -1.78 -14.19
CA LYS A 249 -3.12 -0.37 -14.43
C LYS A 249 -1.99 0.58 -14.05
N LEU A 250 -1.23 0.28 -13.01
CA LEU A 250 -0.04 1.06 -12.62
C LEU A 250 1.06 0.94 -13.68
N CYS A 251 1.23 -0.22 -14.32
CA CYS A 251 2.12 -0.43 -15.46
C CYS A 251 1.66 0.25 -16.73
N GLY A 252 0.42 -0.08 -17.14
CA GLY A 252 -0.12 0.25 -18.46
C GLY A 252 -0.71 1.65 -18.55
N GLY A 253 -1.00 2.28 -17.42
CA GLY A 253 -1.57 3.62 -17.36
C GLY A 253 -2.88 3.72 -18.15
N THR A 254 -2.96 4.66 -19.08
CA THR A 254 -4.14 4.87 -19.93
C THR A 254 -4.39 3.75 -20.94
N PHE A 255 -3.40 2.91 -21.20
CA PHE A 255 -3.51 1.76 -22.10
C PHE A 255 -3.99 0.48 -21.42
N ALA A 256 -4.20 0.48 -20.11
CA ALA A 256 -4.60 -0.71 -19.35
C ALA A 256 -5.85 -1.43 -19.91
N SER A 257 -6.79 -0.69 -20.50
CA SER A 257 -7.98 -1.26 -21.15
C SER A 257 -7.69 -2.09 -22.41
N LYS A 258 -6.47 -2.01 -22.94
CA LYS A 258 -6.01 -2.77 -24.12
C LYS A 258 -5.06 -3.91 -23.75
N ILE A 259 -4.72 -4.03 -22.46
CA ILE A 259 -3.83 -5.09 -21.96
C ILE A 259 -4.69 -6.30 -21.64
N ASP A 260 -4.29 -7.45 -22.14
CA ASP A 260 -4.86 -8.73 -21.75
C ASP A 260 -4.30 -9.13 -20.39
N TYR A 261 -5.19 -9.46 -19.46
CA TYR A 261 -4.82 -9.74 -18.07
C TYR A 261 -4.02 -11.05 -17.94
N ASP A 262 -4.41 -12.08 -18.68
CA ASP A 262 -3.77 -13.39 -18.61
C ASP A 262 -2.34 -13.31 -19.18
N LEU A 263 -2.16 -12.60 -20.32
CA LEU A 263 -0.83 -12.34 -20.87
C LEU A 263 0.04 -11.48 -19.93
N PHE A 264 -0.57 -10.56 -19.18
CA PHE A 264 0.15 -9.78 -18.16
C PHE A 264 0.65 -10.69 -17.03
N LEU A 265 -0.15 -11.66 -16.58
CA LEU A 265 0.26 -12.63 -15.56
C LEU A 265 1.34 -13.60 -16.10
N GLU A 266 1.24 -14.03 -17.36
CA GLU A 266 2.27 -14.83 -18.02
C GLU A 266 3.61 -14.09 -18.05
N GLN A 267 3.60 -12.80 -18.40
CA GLN A 267 4.80 -11.95 -18.36
C GLN A 267 5.40 -11.87 -16.95
N ALA A 268 4.56 -11.77 -15.90
CA ALA A 268 5.04 -11.75 -14.52
C ALA A 268 5.74 -13.07 -14.14
N LYS A 269 5.16 -14.21 -14.51
CA LYS A 269 5.75 -15.54 -14.28
C LYS A 269 7.05 -15.73 -15.06
N GLU A 270 7.12 -15.28 -16.31
CA GLU A 270 8.35 -15.30 -17.11
C GLU A 270 9.45 -14.43 -16.49
N PHE A 271 9.10 -13.22 -16.04
CA PHE A 271 10.02 -12.33 -15.34
C PHE A 271 10.61 -13.02 -14.10
N GLN A 272 9.77 -13.60 -13.25
CA GLN A 272 10.19 -14.28 -12.02
C GLN A 272 11.15 -15.43 -12.32
N LYS A 273 10.80 -16.27 -13.30
CA LYS A 273 11.67 -17.36 -13.74
C LYS A 273 13.06 -16.86 -14.17
N ASN A 274 13.10 -15.83 -15.01
CA ASN A 274 14.37 -15.27 -15.48
C ASN A 274 15.17 -14.63 -14.33
N TYR A 275 14.48 -13.97 -13.39
CA TYR A 275 15.10 -13.37 -12.20
C TYR A 275 15.74 -14.44 -11.30
N ASP A 276 15.08 -15.57 -11.10
CA ASP A 276 15.56 -16.67 -10.25
C ASP A 276 16.71 -17.45 -10.91
N GLU A 277 16.61 -17.73 -12.22
CA GLU A 277 17.53 -18.61 -12.94
C GLU A 277 18.78 -17.89 -13.47
N LYS A 278 18.68 -16.58 -13.82
CA LYS A 278 19.75 -15.85 -14.52
C LYS A 278 20.37 -14.75 -13.65
N ALA A 279 21.55 -14.97 -13.14
CA ALA A 279 22.28 -14.01 -12.31
C ALA A 279 22.46 -12.64 -12.96
N LEU A 280 22.61 -12.58 -14.30
CA LEU A 280 22.77 -11.32 -15.03
C LEU A 280 21.44 -10.54 -15.10
N ASP A 281 20.31 -11.21 -15.34
CA ASP A 281 19.00 -10.59 -15.36
C ASP A 281 18.63 -10.06 -13.98
N ARG A 282 18.95 -10.82 -12.93
CA ARG A 282 18.81 -10.38 -11.53
C ARG A 282 19.65 -9.12 -11.25
N PHE A 283 20.91 -9.12 -11.65
CA PHE A 283 21.79 -7.96 -11.48
C PHE A 283 21.22 -6.70 -12.14
N TRP A 284 20.74 -6.81 -13.39
CA TRP A 284 20.16 -5.68 -14.10
C TRP A 284 18.84 -5.24 -13.49
N ALA A 285 17.96 -6.17 -13.09
CA ALA A 285 16.72 -5.85 -12.41
C ALA A 285 16.97 -5.09 -11.10
N ASP A 286 17.90 -5.56 -10.27
CA ASP A 286 18.25 -4.90 -9.00
C ASP A 286 18.87 -3.51 -9.24
N MET A 287 19.72 -3.36 -10.26
CA MET A 287 20.36 -2.09 -10.59
C MET A 287 19.34 -1.05 -11.10
N ILE A 288 18.41 -1.45 -11.97
CA ILE A 288 17.38 -0.56 -12.49
C ILE A 288 16.38 -0.21 -11.39
N ASN A 289 15.95 -1.21 -10.59
CA ASN A 289 15.12 -0.97 -9.43
C ASN A 289 15.72 0.00 -8.42
N ALA A 290 17.06 0.06 -8.32
CA ALA A 290 17.76 0.99 -7.43
C ALA A 290 17.44 2.46 -7.71
N GLY A 291 17.05 2.79 -8.95
CA GLY A 291 16.63 4.14 -9.36
C GLY A 291 15.14 4.43 -9.23
N LEU A 292 14.31 3.47 -8.78
CA LEU A 292 12.87 3.62 -8.70
C LEU A 292 12.41 3.86 -7.25
N SER A 293 11.40 4.71 -7.09
CA SER A 293 10.72 4.92 -5.80
C SER A 293 9.87 3.71 -5.40
N HIS A 294 9.33 2.99 -6.38
CA HIS A 294 8.63 1.72 -6.22
C HIS A 294 9.24 0.67 -7.15
N PRO A 295 9.40 -0.59 -6.71
CA PRO A 295 9.87 -1.66 -7.57
C PRO A 295 8.91 -1.94 -8.71
N PHE A 296 9.39 -2.69 -9.72
CA PHE A 296 8.60 -3.04 -10.89
C PHE A 296 7.27 -3.69 -10.51
N PRO A 297 6.12 -3.16 -10.98
CA PRO A 297 4.81 -3.77 -10.71
C PRO A 297 4.72 -5.22 -11.19
N ILE A 298 5.41 -5.58 -12.27
CA ILE A 298 5.51 -6.96 -12.79
C ILE A 298 6.11 -7.90 -11.73
N TRP A 299 7.21 -7.50 -11.09
CA TRP A 299 7.82 -8.29 -10.03
C TRP A 299 6.89 -8.42 -8.82
N ARG A 300 6.23 -7.34 -8.41
CA ARG A 300 5.29 -7.33 -7.29
C ARG A 300 4.13 -8.30 -7.51
N VAL A 301 3.58 -8.36 -8.74
CA VAL A 301 2.55 -9.36 -9.10
C VAL A 301 3.11 -10.77 -9.00
N ALA A 302 4.30 -11.02 -9.53
CA ALA A 302 4.92 -12.35 -9.49
C ALA A 302 5.10 -12.84 -8.05
N GLU A 303 5.55 -11.97 -7.13
CA GLU A 303 5.72 -12.31 -5.71
C GLU A 303 4.38 -12.58 -4.99
N ILE A 304 3.29 -11.88 -5.36
CA ILE A 304 1.96 -12.17 -4.83
C ILE A 304 1.44 -13.52 -5.35
N LEU A 305 1.57 -13.79 -6.65
CA LEU A 305 1.16 -15.08 -7.23
C LEU A 305 1.92 -16.23 -6.58
N LYS A 306 3.23 -16.08 -6.38
CA LYS A 306 4.06 -17.05 -5.70
C LYS A 306 3.59 -17.32 -4.27
N TRP A 307 3.30 -16.26 -3.51
CA TRP A 307 2.81 -16.37 -2.13
C TRP A 307 1.50 -17.13 -2.02
N VAL A 308 0.59 -16.95 -2.99
CA VAL A 308 -0.66 -17.71 -3.08
C VAL A 308 -0.40 -19.14 -3.55
N GLU A 309 0.39 -19.35 -4.61
CA GLU A 309 0.68 -20.67 -5.17
C GLU A 309 1.45 -21.59 -4.19
N GLU A 310 2.30 -21.03 -3.32
CA GLU A 310 3.03 -21.76 -2.27
C GLU A 310 2.15 -22.10 -1.04
N GLY A 311 0.91 -21.58 -0.98
CA GLY A 311 -0.06 -21.84 0.10
C GLY A 311 0.17 -21.01 1.37
N GLU A 312 1.18 -20.12 1.39
CA GLU A 312 1.47 -19.28 2.56
C GLU A 312 0.32 -18.28 2.83
N TYR A 313 -0.38 -17.81 1.78
CA TYR A 313 -1.55 -16.94 1.93
C TYR A 313 -2.69 -17.66 2.66
N GLU A 314 -2.99 -18.88 2.26
CA GLU A 314 -4.02 -19.72 2.89
C GLU A 314 -3.68 -20.01 4.35
N GLU A 315 -2.41 -20.26 4.66
CA GLU A 315 -1.97 -20.45 6.05
C GLU A 315 -2.26 -19.23 6.93
N VAL A 316 -2.00 -18.01 6.44
CA VAL A 316 -2.35 -16.77 7.14
C VAL A 316 -3.84 -16.62 7.28
N MET A 317 -4.59 -16.97 6.22
CA MET A 317 -6.06 -16.92 6.22
C MET A 317 -6.69 -17.92 7.20
N GLU A 318 -6.07 -19.06 7.48
CA GLU A 318 -6.60 -20.09 8.38
C GLU A 318 -6.23 -19.85 9.84
N ASN A 319 -5.00 -19.39 10.09
CA ASN A 319 -4.41 -19.31 11.44
C ASN A 319 -4.77 -18.03 12.21
N ASN A 320 -5.29 -17.00 11.55
CA ASN A 320 -5.67 -15.71 12.13
C ASN A 320 -7.18 -15.46 11.92
#